data_252bd7ee2aa090898d85d8c36546c831
#
_entry.id   252bd7ee2aa090898d85d8c36546c831
#
_cell.length_a   1.000
_cell.length_b   1.000
_cell.length_c   1.000
_cell.angle_alpha   90.00
_cell.angle_beta   90.00
_cell.angle_gamma   90.00
#
_symmetry.space_group_name_H-M   'P 1'
#
loop_
_entity.id
_entity.type
_entity.pdbx_description
1 polymer ?
#
loop_
_entity_poly.entity_id
_entity_poly.type
_entity_poly.pdbx_seq_one_letter_code
_entity_poly.pdbx_strand_id
1 'polypeptide(L)'
;MYSITDGAGRNEAAYIRGSDPSPPRPMPRTLLPALLALAAACAPARPPATGPVGAPAYDLVIENGRIVDGTGAAWFYGDLAIRGDRIAGIGPRGAFRDAGAAQRVDATGQVVAPGFIDIQAHSLSHYLRGNGLALSMVMQGITTAIHGEGSSYGPVNDRILAAESDTAMRRILGGFAGPRGFGAWLDYMVARGASQNIGSFLGDGTLRRYVKGEEAGALTPAERDTARAMVGRAMRDGAFGIASALIYPPNTYASTEELIDAARAMAPYGGVYITHMRSEGDTFLEAMDEALRIGREGGVPVEIYHLKASGPRNWPKMPLAIAKIDSARAAGQDVQANMYLYPAGANSFASCIPPKYAEGGRLLERLKDPTLRATMVAEMQAQDAGYENLCEIAGPEGVMVVGFRKPEFQRFEGKRLSEIAAALGRSWPEAIIDLNVAESLGLGEILFLMSEENMRLQLRQPWMKFGTDAGSQDPATARGSTHPRAYGNFPRIFRKYVREEGVLTLEDAVRKASSAVATRLSLTDRGVLKVGLKADVIVFDPATIADLATFEQPHQLSVGVRDMFVNGVAVVRGGTHTGAKPGQVVRGPGYRP
;
A
#
# COMPACT_ATOMS: atom_id res chain seq x y z
N MET A 1 39.21 -38.05 21.30
CA MET A 1 39.55 -38.99 22.40
C MET A 1 38.34 -39.19 23.27
N TYR A 2 37.95 -40.46 23.42
CA TYR A 2 36.93 -41.07 24.30
C TYR A 2 35.45 -40.71 23.97
N SER A 3 34.72 -41.60 23.43
CA SER A 3 34.32 -43.03 23.61
C SER A 3 32.93 -43.15 24.30
N ILE A 4 32.01 -43.52 23.50
CA ILE A 4 30.93 -44.53 23.50
C ILE A 4 30.67 -45.21 24.88
N THR A 5 29.39 -45.27 25.28
CA THR A 5 28.74 -46.51 25.75
C THR A 5 27.24 -46.51 25.52
N ASP A 6 26.79 -47.65 25.00
CA ASP A 6 25.43 -48.14 24.78
C ASP A 6 24.63 -48.36 26.09
N GLY A 7 23.32 -48.39 25.96
CA GLY A 7 22.39 -48.84 26.97
C GLY A 7 21.01 -49.13 26.41
N ALA A 8 20.84 -50.35 25.90
CA ALA A 8 19.55 -50.87 25.43
C ALA A 8 18.65 -51.30 26.60
N GLY A 9 17.37 -51.08 26.53
CA GLY A 9 16.35 -51.61 27.45
C GLY A 9 15.00 -51.77 26.75
N ARG A 10 14.61 -53.02 26.71
CA ARG A 10 13.49 -53.62 25.94
C ARG A 10 12.12 -53.40 26.59
N ASN A 11 11.11 -53.37 25.69
CA ASN A 11 9.78 -54.03 25.74
C ASN A 11 8.93 -53.98 27.02
N GLU A 12 7.66 -53.56 26.80
CA GLU A 12 6.53 -54.46 27.08
C GLU A 12 5.27 -53.96 26.35
N ALA A 13 4.72 -54.89 25.53
CA ALA A 13 3.43 -54.76 24.86
C ALA A 13 2.33 -55.27 25.80
N ALA A 14 1.29 -54.49 26.04
CA ALA A 14 0.07 -54.95 26.67
C ALA A 14 -1.04 -55.13 25.65
N TYR A 15 -1.35 -56.40 25.40
CA TYR A 15 -2.51 -56.90 24.69
C TYR A 15 -3.76 -56.77 25.57
N ILE A 16 -4.82 -56.12 25.12
CA ILE A 16 -6.16 -56.27 25.66
C ILE A 16 -7.09 -56.76 24.55
N ARG A 17 -7.71 -57.88 24.86
CA ARG A 17 -8.59 -58.73 24.03
C ARG A 17 -9.93 -58.05 23.74
N GLY A 18 -10.49 -58.48 22.62
CA GLY A 18 -11.75 -58.09 22.03
C GLY A 18 -12.99 -58.42 22.87
N SER A 19 -14.05 -57.80 22.46
CA SER A 19 -15.44 -58.22 22.73
C SER A 19 -16.23 -58.26 21.41
N ASP A 20 -16.96 -59.32 21.28
CA ASP A 20 -17.74 -59.86 20.14
C ASP A 20 -18.82 -58.90 19.59
N PRO A 21 -19.18 -59.04 18.33
CA PRO A 21 -20.28 -58.25 17.74
C PRO A 21 -21.65 -58.96 17.95
N SER A 22 -22.61 -58.23 18.48
CA SER A 22 -24.00 -58.62 18.53
C SER A 22 -24.69 -58.39 17.19
N PRO A 23 -25.66 -59.26 16.78
CA PRO A 23 -26.28 -59.20 15.46
C PRO A 23 -27.30 -58.05 15.29
N PRO A 24 -27.57 -57.59 14.05
CA PRO A 24 -28.47 -56.48 13.80
C PRO A 24 -29.95 -56.86 13.98
N ARG A 25 -30.71 -55.99 14.65
CA ARG A 25 -32.17 -56.07 14.78
C ARG A 25 -32.84 -55.68 13.44
N PRO A 26 -33.97 -56.30 13.05
CA PRO A 26 -34.67 -55.99 11.81
C PRO A 26 -35.41 -54.65 11.92
N MET A 27 -35.26 -53.80 10.88
CA MET A 27 -36.06 -52.58 10.73
C MET A 27 -37.49 -52.92 10.29
N PRO A 28 -38.50 -52.14 10.75
CA PRO A 28 -39.88 -52.32 10.29
C PRO A 28 -40.05 -51.78 8.85
N ARG A 29 -40.70 -52.62 8.03
CA ARG A 29 -41.17 -52.29 6.66
C ARG A 29 -42.36 -51.34 6.71
N THR A 30 -42.11 -50.01 6.73
CA THR A 30 -43.10 -49.01 6.28
C THR A 30 -42.35 -47.68 6.10
N LEU A 31 -41.90 -47.40 4.89
CA LEU A 31 -41.61 -46.08 4.36
C LEU A 31 -41.11 -46.19 2.90
N LEU A 32 -42.01 -46.50 2.03
CA LEU A 32 -41.94 -46.12 0.62
C LEU A 32 -43.34 -45.55 0.31
N PRO A 33 -43.49 -44.24 0.21
CA PRO A 33 -43.20 -43.44 -0.97
C PRO A 33 -42.78 -42.00 -0.63
N ALA A 34 -41.50 -41.74 -0.48
CA ALA A 34 -41.00 -40.36 -0.36
C ALA A 34 -39.79 -40.08 -1.26
N LEU A 35 -39.42 -40.98 -2.16
CA LEU A 35 -38.23 -40.83 -3.01
C LEU A 35 -38.55 -40.43 -4.46
N LEU A 36 -39.79 -40.04 -4.78
CA LEU A 36 -40.17 -39.55 -6.13
C LEU A 36 -40.45 -38.02 -6.18
N ALA A 37 -40.22 -37.27 -5.11
CA ALA A 37 -40.47 -35.81 -5.09
C ALA A 37 -39.19 -34.96 -5.14
N LEU A 38 -37.99 -35.54 -5.17
CA LEU A 38 -36.73 -34.77 -5.22
C LEU A 38 -36.06 -34.66 -6.59
N ALA A 39 -36.68 -35.22 -7.65
CA ALA A 39 -36.13 -35.12 -9.02
C ALA A 39 -36.68 -33.92 -9.83
N ALA A 40 -37.52 -33.05 -9.24
CA ALA A 40 -38.13 -31.92 -9.95
C ALA A 40 -37.52 -30.54 -9.57
N ALA A 41 -36.41 -30.49 -8.80
CA ALA A 41 -35.84 -29.23 -8.31
C ALA A 41 -34.55 -28.79 -9.04
N CYS A 42 -34.16 -29.42 -10.13
CA CYS A 42 -33.08 -28.95 -11.01
C CYS A 42 -33.61 -28.44 -12.35
N ALA A 43 -34.68 -27.66 -12.34
CA ALA A 43 -34.98 -26.80 -13.48
C ALA A 43 -34.02 -25.57 -13.36
N PRO A 44 -33.35 -25.17 -14.46
CA PRO A 44 -32.57 -23.94 -14.43
C PRO A 44 -33.49 -22.79 -14.02
N ALA A 45 -33.09 -22.03 -13.00
CA ALA A 45 -33.84 -20.87 -12.56
C ALA A 45 -34.08 -19.96 -13.77
N ARG A 46 -35.36 -19.80 -14.15
CA ARG A 46 -35.75 -18.80 -15.15
C ARG A 46 -35.23 -17.47 -14.68
N PRO A 47 -34.52 -16.70 -15.54
CA PRO A 47 -34.12 -15.34 -15.18
C PRO A 47 -35.39 -14.55 -14.77
N PRO A 48 -35.28 -13.69 -13.75
CA PRO A 48 -36.41 -12.89 -13.29
C PRO A 48 -36.99 -12.09 -14.45
N ALA A 49 -38.32 -12.17 -14.64
CA ALA A 49 -39.03 -11.50 -15.70
C ALA A 49 -38.90 -9.98 -15.56
N THR A 50 -38.43 -9.38 -16.65
CA THR A 50 -38.71 -8.06 -17.19
C THR A 50 -38.95 -6.89 -16.20
N GLY A 51 -37.91 -6.05 -16.02
CA GLY A 51 -38.08 -4.62 -15.71
C GLY A 51 -38.86 -3.90 -16.81
N PRO A 52 -39.19 -2.62 -16.65
CA PRO A 52 -40.03 -1.88 -17.58
C PRO A 52 -39.53 -2.04 -19.02
N VAL A 53 -40.49 -2.24 -19.93
CA VAL A 53 -40.25 -2.42 -21.37
C VAL A 53 -39.42 -1.24 -21.89
N GLY A 54 -38.14 -1.48 -22.20
CA GLY A 54 -37.26 -0.49 -22.81
C GLY A 54 -35.88 -0.29 -22.14
N ALA A 55 -35.66 -0.70 -20.88
CA ALA A 55 -34.32 -0.55 -20.24
C ALA A 55 -33.40 -1.73 -20.60
N PRO A 56 -32.13 -1.50 -20.95
CA PRO A 56 -31.18 -2.57 -21.22
C PRO A 56 -30.95 -3.43 -19.96
N ALA A 57 -30.69 -4.74 -20.17
CA ALA A 57 -30.45 -5.67 -19.06
C ALA A 57 -29.17 -5.35 -18.29
N TYR A 58 -28.20 -4.74 -18.98
CA TYR A 58 -26.88 -4.35 -18.45
C TYR A 58 -26.50 -2.94 -18.91
N ASP A 59 -25.75 -2.22 -18.07
CA ASP A 59 -25.20 -0.92 -18.45
C ASP A 59 -23.98 -1.10 -19.36
N LEU A 60 -23.19 -2.15 -19.11
CA LEU A 60 -22.00 -2.48 -19.87
C LEU A 60 -21.81 -4.00 -19.98
N VAL A 61 -21.41 -4.46 -21.15
CA VAL A 61 -20.86 -5.80 -21.36
C VAL A 61 -19.46 -5.69 -21.96
N ILE A 62 -18.49 -6.33 -21.33
CA ILE A 62 -17.11 -6.50 -21.82
C ILE A 62 -17.03 -7.90 -22.41
N GLU A 63 -16.76 -8.01 -23.71
CA GLU A 63 -16.86 -9.24 -24.48
C GLU A 63 -15.49 -9.78 -24.92
N ASN A 64 -15.39 -11.11 -25.09
CA ASN A 64 -14.25 -11.79 -25.72
C ASN A 64 -12.91 -11.68 -24.96
N GLY A 65 -12.92 -11.20 -23.71
CA GLY A 65 -11.70 -10.94 -22.96
C GLY A 65 -11.04 -12.22 -22.42
N ARG A 66 -9.75 -12.11 -22.13
CA ARG A 66 -9.04 -13.05 -21.27
C ARG A 66 -9.32 -12.64 -19.82
N ILE A 67 -10.23 -13.37 -19.17
CA ILE A 67 -10.64 -13.11 -17.78
C ILE A 67 -9.56 -13.64 -16.84
N VAL A 68 -8.85 -12.74 -16.16
CA VAL A 68 -7.93 -13.02 -15.05
C VAL A 68 -8.62 -12.52 -13.78
N ASP A 69 -9.29 -13.41 -13.07
CA ASP A 69 -10.27 -13.03 -12.05
C ASP A 69 -9.69 -12.48 -10.74
N GLY A 70 -8.37 -12.51 -10.60
CA GLY A 70 -7.66 -12.03 -9.40
C GLY A 70 -7.48 -13.08 -8.31
N THR A 71 -7.96 -14.29 -8.47
CA THR A 71 -7.76 -15.38 -7.48
C THR A 71 -6.38 -16.02 -7.55
N GLY A 72 -5.65 -15.84 -8.66
CA GLY A 72 -4.44 -16.56 -8.99
C GLY A 72 -4.69 -17.87 -9.76
N ALA A 73 -5.96 -18.22 -10.01
CA ALA A 73 -6.34 -19.34 -10.86
C ALA A 73 -6.08 -19.03 -12.35
N ALA A 74 -5.97 -20.08 -13.16
CA ALA A 74 -5.78 -19.94 -14.60
C ALA A 74 -6.89 -19.11 -15.24
N TRP A 75 -6.52 -18.22 -16.16
CA TRP A 75 -7.45 -17.40 -16.92
C TRP A 75 -8.30 -18.22 -17.91
N PHE A 76 -9.42 -17.64 -18.34
CA PHE A 76 -10.27 -18.20 -19.37
C PHE A 76 -10.79 -17.11 -20.32
N TYR A 77 -11.22 -17.48 -21.52
CA TYR A 77 -11.93 -16.56 -22.41
C TYR A 77 -13.38 -16.43 -22.00
N GLY A 78 -13.84 -15.18 -21.79
CA GLY A 78 -15.20 -14.94 -21.32
C GLY A 78 -15.67 -13.52 -21.53
N ASP A 79 -16.91 -13.30 -21.10
CA ASP A 79 -17.60 -12.02 -21.08
C ASP A 79 -17.94 -11.64 -19.64
N LEU A 80 -17.96 -10.32 -19.37
CA LEU A 80 -18.31 -9.73 -18.07
C LEU A 80 -19.39 -8.67 -18.27
N ALA A 81 -20.49 -8.75 -17.50
CA ALA A 81 -21.60 -7.81 -17.54
C ALA A 81 -21.65 -6.97 -16.25
N ILE A 82 -21.90 -5.67 -16.40
CA ILE A 82 -22.00 -4.70 -15.29
C ILE A 82 -23.40 -4.10 -15.28
N ARG A 83 -23.97 -3.95 -14.07
CA ARG A 83 -25.19 -3.19 -13.81
C ARG A 83 -24.99 -2.31 -12.57
N GLY A 84 -25.20 -1.01 -12.72
CA GLY A 84 -24.89 -0.04 -11.68
C GLY A 84 -23.41 -0.10 -11.28
N ASP A 85 -23.15 -0.22 -10.02
CA ASP A 85 -21.81 -0.27 -9.46
C ASP A 85 -21.27 -1.70 -9.27
N ARG A 86 -21.94 -2.73 -9.82
CA ARG A 86 -21.63 -4.15 -9.56
C ARG A 86 -21.45 -4.98 -10.80
N ILE A 87 -20.63 -6.01 -10.67
CA ILE A 87 -20.54 -7.11 -11.63
C ILE A 87 -21.85 -7.91 -11.56
N ALA A 88 -22.59 -7.90 -12.64
CA ALA A 88 -23.90 -8.56 -12.73
C ALA A 88 -23.82 -9.97 -13.32
N GLY A 89 -22.76 -10.27 -14.11
CA GLY A 89 -22.57 -11.58 -14.70
C GLY A 89 -21.14 -11.78 -15.18
N ILE A 90 -20.68 -13.02 -15.14
CA ILE A 90 -19.44 -13.51 -15.78
C ILE A 90 -19.78 -14.85 -16.41
N GLY A 91 -19.40 -15.05 -17.67
CA GLY A 91 -19.68 -16.28 -18.38
C GLY A 91 -18.69 -16.57 -19.50
N PRO A 92 -18.80 -17.71 -20.16
CA PRO A 92 -17.99 -18.02 -21.33
C PRO A 92 -18.26 -17.02 -22.47
N ARG A 93 -17.37 -16.98 -23.46
CA ARG A 93 -17.50 -16.08 -24.63
C ARG A 93 -18.89 -16.23 -25.28
N GLY A 94 -19.57 -15.10 -25.50
CA GLY A 94 -20.91 -15.04 -26.06
C GLY A 94 -22.05 -15.22 -25.04
N ALA A 95 -21.75 -15.34 -23.75
CA ALA A 95 -22.76 -15.52 -22.68
C ALA A 95 -23.81 -14.39 -22.63
N PHE A 96 -23.45 -13.18 -23.05
CA PHE A 96 -24.33 -12.02 -23.02
C PHE A 96 -24.64 -11.45 -24.42
N ARG A 97 -24.43 -12.26 -25.51
CA ARG A 97 -24.59 -11.83 -26.90
C ARG A 97 -25.98 -11.25 -27.16
N ASP A 98 -27.02 -11.97 -26.72
CA ASP A 98 -28.41 -11.62 -26.96
C ASP A 98 -29.04 -10.77 -25.86
N ALA A 99 -28.27 -10.42 -24.84
CA ALA A 99 -28.73 -9.57 -23.76
C ALA A 99 -28.66 -8.09 -24.17
N GLY A 100 -29.70 -7.31 -23.84
CA GLY A 100 -29.68 -5.86 -24.00
C GLY A 100 -28.60 -5.23 -23.12
N ALA A 101 -27.70 -4.46 -23.73
CA ALA A 101 -26.67 -3.70 -23.01
C ALA A 101 -26.63 -2.26 -23.57
N ALA A 102 -26.50 -1.27 -22.67
CA ALA A 102 -26.38 0.12 -23.07
C ALA A 102 -25.04 0.38 -23.77
N GLN A 103 -23.98 -0.32 -23.36
CA GLN A 103 -22.66 -0.25 -23.97
C GLN A 103 -22.04 -1.65 -24.11
N ARG A 104 -21.21 -1.82 -25.14
CA ARG A 104 -20.40 -3.02 -25.34
C ARG A 104 -18.94 -2.62 -25.59
N VAL A 105 -18.03 -3.41 -25.03
CA VAL A 105 -16.58 -3.27 -25.16
C VAL A 105 -16.01 -4.59 -25.64
N ASP A 106 -15.54 -4.64 -26.87
CA ASP A 106 -14.79 -5.81 -27.34
C ASP A 106 -13.39 -5.84 -26.73
N ALA A 107 -13.08 -6.84 -25.94
CA ALA A 107 -11.80 -7.08 -25.29
C ALA A 107 -11.00 -8.22 -25.96
N THR A 108 -11.25 -8.49 -27.26
CA THR A 108 -10.48 -9.49 -28.01
C THR A 108 -8.97 -9.19 -27.92
N GLY A 109 -8.18 -10.18 -27.51
CA GLY A 109 -6.73 -10.05 -27.29
C GLY A 109 -6.33 -9.37 -25.98
N GLN A 110 -7.29 -8.78 -25.25
CA GLN A 110 -7.03 -8.03 -24.01
C GLN A 110 -7.26 -8.89 -22.76
N VAL A 111 -6.63 -8.50 -21.68
CA VAL A 111 -6.89 -9.01 -20.33
C VAL A 111 -8.00 -8.18 -19.70
N VAL A 112 -8.96 -8.85 -19.08
CA VAL A 112 -9.98 -8.26 -18.21
C VAL A 112 -9.67 -8.72 -16.79
N ALA A 113 -9.36 -7.79 -15.90
CA ALA A 113 -8.91 -8.07 -14.54
C ALA A 113 -9.61 -7.16 -13.53
N PRO A 114 -9.61 -7.51 -12.21
CA PRO A 114 -10.03 -6.57 -11.18
C PRO A 114 -9.10 -5.36 -11.20
N GLY A 115 -9.64 -4.19 -10.90
CA GLY A 115 -8.86 -2.98 -10.72
C GLY A 115 -7.81 -3.13 -9.63
N PHE A 116 -6.64 -2.57 -9.86
CA PHE A 116 -5.52 -2.68 -8.91
C PHE A 116 -5.79 -1.86 -7.65
N ILE A 117 -5.26 -2.34 -6.53
CA ILE A 117 -5.36 -1.70 -5.22
C ILE A 117 -3.94 -1.34 -4.76
N ASP A 118 -3.68 -0.05 -4.67
CA ASP A 118 -2.42 0.47 -4.15
C ASP A 118 -2.49 0.55 -2.62
N ILE A 119 -1.72 -0.29 -1.92
CA ILE A 119 -1.71 -0.35 -0.44
C ILE A 119 -0.87 0.78 0.18
N GLN A 120 -0.09 1.49 -0.62
CA GLN A 120 0.84 2.53 -0.17
C GLN A 120 0.82 3.73 -1.12
N ALA A 121 -0.25 4.52 -1.06
CA ALA A 121 -0.45 5.70 -1.88
C ALA A 121 -0.18 6.99 -1.09
N HIS A 122 0.36 8.02 -1.79
CA HIS A 122 0.66 9.34 -1.22
C HIS A 122 -0.07 10.50 -1.91
N SER A 123 -1.21 10.25 -2.55
CA SER A 123 -1.95 11.25 -3.34
C SER A 123 -2.82 12.21 -2.50
N LEU A 124 -2.64 12.30 -1.19
CA LEU A 124 -3.52 13.02 -0.26
C LEU A 124 -3.70 14.50 -0.63
N SER A 125 -2.61 15.22 -0.91
CA SER A 125 -2.69 16.65 -1.30
C SER A 125 -3.49 16.84 -2.58
N HIS A 126 -3.41 15.89 -3.50
CA HIS A 126 -4.15 15.90 -4.77
C HIS A 126 -5.68 15.84 -4.56
N TYR A 127 -6.14 15.05 -3.59
CA TYR A 127 -7.56 14.97 -3.24
C TYR A 127 -8.04 16.14 -2.37
N LEU A 128 -7.17 16.69 -1.52
CA LEU A 128 -7.52 17.81 -0.66
C LEU A 128 -7.60 19.15 -1.40
N ARG A 129 -6.70 19.40 -2.35
CA ARG A 129 -6.57 20.69 -3.05
C ARG A 129 -6.58 20.60 -4.56
N GLY A 130 -6.24 19.46 -5.13
CA GLY A 130 -6.16 19.24 -6.56
C GLY A 130 -7.51 18.97 -7.23
N ASN A 131 -7.44 18.48 -8.45
CA ASN A 131 -8.61 18.19 -9.27
C ASN A 131 -9.26 16.81 -9.02
N GLY A 132 -8.65 15.95 -8.18
CA GLY A 132 -9.15 14.61 -7.85
C GLY A 132 -9.08 13.57 -8.96
N LEU A 133 -8.47 13.88 -10.12
CA LEU A 133 -8.38 12.95 -11.25
C LEU A 133 -7.38 11.83 -11.02
N ALA A 134 -6.33 12.06 -10.21
CA ALA A 134 -5.26 11.11 -9.94
C ALA A 134 -4.65 10.50 -11.22
N LEU A 135 -4.37 11.35 -12.23
CA LEU A 135 -4.10 10.95 -13.60
C LEU A 135 -3.02 9.87 -13.73
N SER A 136 -1.83 10.07 -13.15
CA SER A 136 -0.75 9.08 -13.25
C SER A 136 -1.06 7.75 -12.56
N MET A 137 -1.94 7.75 -11.56
CA MET A 137 -2.34 6.53 -10.84
C MET A 137 -3.42 5.76 -11.62
N VAL A 138 -4.45 6.43 -12.13
CA VAL A 138 -5.50 5.75 -12.91
C VAL A 138 -4.95 5.17 -14.22
N MET A 139 -3.97 5.84 -14.85
CA MET A 139 -3.30 5.32 -16.05
C MET A 139 -2.43 4.07 -15.77
N GLN A 140 -2.16 3.75 -14.50
CA GLN A 140 -1.56 2.49 -14.08
C GLN A 140 -2.58 1.38 -13.80
N GLY A 141 -3.89 1.64 -13.92
CA GLY A 141 -4.96 0.69 -13.62
C GLY A 141 -5.35 0.63 -12.13
N ILE A 142 -4.94 1.60 -11.33
CA ILE A 142 -5.21 1.65 -9.89
C ILE A 142 -6.60 2.24 -9.66
N THR A 143 -7.56 1.41 -9.24
CA THR A 143 -8.94 1.80 -8.95
C THR A 143 -9.16 2.20 -7.48
N THR A 144 -8.26 1.77 -6.60
CA THR A 144 -8.36 2.01 -5.15
C THR A 144 -6.99 2.38 -4.58
N ALA A 145 -6.93 3.48 -3.83
CA ALA A 145 -5.73 4.00 -3.20
C ALA A 145 -5.88 4.03 -1.67
N ILE A 146 -4.92 3.40 -0.96
CA ILE A 146 -4.88 3.34 0.50
C ILE A 146 -3.70 4.17 0.99
N HIS A 147 -3.99 5.13 1.84
CA HIS A 147 -3.08 6.14 2.34
C HIS A 147 -2.71 5.93 3.81
N GLY A 148 -1.91 6.83 4.37
CA GLY A 148 -1.72 6.96 5.81
C GLY A 148 -0.34 6.61 6.34
N GLU A 149 0.65 6.29 5.48
CA GLU A 149 2.02 6.04 5.93
C GLU A 149 2.56 7.22 6.75
N GLY A 150 2.87 6.94 8.01
CA GLY A 150 3.40 7.90 8.98
C GLY A 150 2.46 9.07 9.31
N SER A 151 1.54 9.45 8.43
CA SER A 151 0.64 10.59 8.66
C SER A 151 -0.70 10.47 7.94
N SER A 152 -1.75 11.05 8.58
CA SER A 152 -3.08 11.26 8.02
C SER A 152 -3.50 12.70 8.29
N TYR A 153 -4.38 13.29 7.46
CA TYR A 153 -4.84 14.67 7.66
C TYR A 153 -5.95 14.81 8.70
N GLY A 154 -6.50 13.74 9.16
CA GLY A 154 -7.46 13.67 10.27
C GLY A 154 -7.07 12.53 11.23
N PRO A 155 -7.47 12.64 12.51
CA PRO A 155 -8.11 13.77 13.17
C PRO A 155 -7.14 14.90 13.51
N VAL A 156 -7.65 16.11 13.73
CA VAL A 156 -6.87 17.28 14.14
C VAL A 156 -7.40 17.90 15.44
N ASN A 157 -6.54 18.68 16.11
CA ASN A 157 -6.88 19.50 17.26
C ASN A 157 -6.24 20.89 17.13
N ASP A 158 -6.46 21.76 18.13
CA ASP A 158 -5.94 23.13 18.12
C ASP A 158 -4.42 23.20 18.00
N ARG A 159 -3.68 22.22 18.56
CA ARG A 159 -2.23 22.12 18.44
C ARG A 159 -1.80 21.93 16.99
N ILE A 160 -2.41 20.96 16.28
CA ILE A 160 -2.12 20.70 14.85
C ILE A 160 -2.51 21.90 14.00
N LEU A 161 -3.67 22.52 14.28
CA LEU A 161 -4.12 23.71 13.56
C LEU A 161 -3.20 24.92 13.78
N ALA A 162 -2.69 25.11 15.00
CA ALA A 162 -1.76 26.19 15.31
C ALA A 162 -0.40 26.02 14.61
N ALA A 163 0.04 24.79 14.41
CA ALA A 163 1.29 24.46 13.70
C ALA A 163 1.19 24.63 12.17
N GLU A 164 -0.02 24.62 11.60
CA GLU A 164 -0.21 24.77 10.14
C GLU A 164 -0.10 26.25 9.75
N SER A 165 0.92 26.57 8.95
CA SER A 165 1.19 27.94 8.51
C SER A 165 0.33 28.38 7.32
N ASP A 166 -0.09 27.45 6.46
CA ASP A 166 -0.95 27.73 5.32
C ASP A 166 -2.39 27.95 5.77
N THR A 167 -2.87 29.19 5.66
CA THR A 167 -4.23 29.57 6.08
C THR A 167 -5.33 28.80 5.35
N ALA A 168 -5.13 28.47 4.07
CA ALA A 168 -6.11 27.70 3.30
C ALA A 168 -6.16 26.24 3.79
N MET A 169 -4.97 25.64 4.05
CA MET A 169 -4.90 24.30 4.62
C MET A 169 -5.46 24.27 6.05
N ARG A 170 -5.12 25.22 6.88
CA ARG A 170 -5.68 25.34 8.25
C ARG A 170 -7.20 25.37 8.25
N ARG A 171 -7.84 26.07 7.28
CA ARG A 171 -9.28 26.09 7.13
C ARG A 171 -9.85 24.71 6.74
N ILE A 172 -9.20 24.01 5.82
CA ILE A 172 -9.59 22.63 5.43
C ILE A 172 -9.45 21.70 6.62
N LEU A 173 -8.30 21.71 7.29
CA LEU A 173 -8.03 20.86 8.45
C LEU A 173 -9.00 21.11 9.61
N GLY A 174 -9.45 22.35 9.81
CA GLY A 174 -10.44 22.69 10.82
C GLY A 174 -11.75 21.90 10.70
N GLY A 175 -12.10 21.47 9.48
CA GLY A 175 -13.24 20.57 9.23
C GLY A 175 -13.02 19.13 9.73
N PHE A 176 -11.81 18.77 10.11
CA PHE A 176 -11.45 17.44 10.60
C PHE A 176 -11.19 17.41 12.11
N ALA A 177 -11.58 18.47 12.81
CA ALA A 177 -11.59 18.51 14.26
C ALA A 177 -12.78 17.72 14.84
N GLY A 178 -12.63 17.27 16.08
CA GLY A 178 -13.70 16.58 16.79
C GLY A 178 -13.66 15.05 16.70
N PRO A 179 -14.69 14.39 17.24
CA PRO A 179 -14.69 12.94 17.51
C PRO A 179 -14.71 12.05 16.26
N ARG A 180 -15.18 12.56 15.13
CA ARG A 180 -15.23 11.87 13.84
C ARG A 180 -14.25 12.46 12.82
N GLY A 181 -13.17 13.08 13.28
CA GLY A 181 -12.25 13.81 12.42
C GLY A 181 -11.57 12.97 11.34
N PHE A 182 -11.30 11.70 11.63
CA PHE A 182 -10.75 10.77 10.64
C PHE A 182 -11.78 10.46 9.53
N GLY A 183 -13.02 10.18 9.89
CA GLY A 183 -14.11 9.93 8.94
C GLY A 183 -14.44 11.18 8.12
N ALA A 184 -14.53 12.34 8.77
CA ALA A 184 -14.80 13.61 8.10
C ALA A 184 -13.74 13.94 7.03
N TRP A 185 -12.47 13.66 7.30
CA TRP A 185 -11.41 13.79 6.33
C TRP A 185 -11.60 12.88 5.11
N LEU A 186 -11.89 11.59 5.30
CA LEU A 186 -12.14 10.66 4.19
C LEU A 186 -13.34 11.11 3.35
N ASP A 187 -14.44 11.47 4.00
CA ASP A 187 -15.67 11.93 3.34
C ASP A 187 -15.43 13.23 2.55
N TYR A 188 -14.62 14.15 3.09
CA TYR A 188 -14.24 15.39 2.40
C TYR A 188 -13.52 15.13 1.08
N MET A 189 -12.55 14.20 1.06
CA MET A 189 -11.79 13.89 -0.16
C MET A 189 -12.69 13.37 -1.28
N VAL A 190 -13.63 12.50 -0.96
CA VAL A 190 -14.58 11.93 -1.94
C VAL A 190 -15.63 12.94 -2.35
N ALA A 191 -16.14 13.76 -1.42
CA ALA A 191 -17.14 14.81 -1.72
C ALA A 191 -16.61 15.86 -2.72
N ARG A 192 -15.29 16.11 -2.75
CA ARG A 192 -14.65 16.96 -3.76
C ARG A 192 -14.58 16.30 -5.14
N GLY A 193 -14.81 15.00 -5.21
CA GLY A 193 -14.70 14.17 -6.40
C GLY A 193 -13.33 13.54 -6.55
N ALA A 194 -13.31 12.21 -6.59
CA ALA A 194 -12.14 11.38 -6.78
C ALA A 194 -12.37 10.36 -7.89
N SER A 195 -11.41 10.17 -8.78
CA SER A 195 -11.50 9.15 -9.83
C SER A 195 -11.26 7.74 -9.29
N GLN A 196 -10.54 7.62 -8.17
CA GLN A 196 -10.26 6.36 -7.47
C GLN A 196 -11.08 6.26 -6.18
N ASN A 197 -11.31 5.03 -5.73
CA ASN A 197 -11.74 4.77 -4.35
C ASN A 197 -10.60 5.13 -3.38
N ILE A 198 -10.93 5.65 -2.22
CA ILE A 198 -9.97 6.16 -1.24
C ILE A 198 -10.20 5.51 0.12
N GLY A 199 -9.13 5.00 0.71
CA GLY A 199 -9.09 4.55 2.09
C GLY A 199 -7.81 5.00 2.77
N SER A 200 -7.71 4.80 4.09
CA SER A 200 -6.50 5.17 4.82
C SER A 200 -6.30 4.39 6.10
N PHE A 201 -5.04 4.30 6.50
CA PHE A 201 -4.63 4.03 7.87
C PHE A 201 -4.62 5.32 8.68
N LEU A 202 -4.70 5.22 10.01
CA LEU A 202 -4.35 6.31 10.91
C LEU A 202 -2.81 6.40 10.96
N GLY A 203 -2.26 7.55 10.59
CA GLY A 203 -0.81 7.76 10.69
C GLY A 203 -0.36 7.92 12.15
N ASP A 204 0.68 7.17 12.55
CA ASP A 204 1.25 7.25 13.90
C ASP A 204 1.80 8.65 14.22
N GLY A 205 2.43 9.32 13.25
CA GLY A 205 2.86 10.71 13.42
C GLY A 205 1.71 11.68 13.64
N THR A 206 0.53 11.44 13.03
CA THR A 206 -0.68 12.22 13.35
C THR A 206 -1.15 11.95 14.77
N LEU A 207 -1.10 10.69 15.22
CA LEU A 207 -1.40 10.30 16.59
C LEU A 207 -0.47 11.02 17.58
N ARG A 208 0.84 11.00 17.34
CA ARG A 208 1.82 11.69 18.20
C ARG A 208 1.63 13.20 18.17
N ARG A 209 1.48 13.83 17.00
CA ARG A 209 1.22 15.27 16.89
C ARG A 209 -0.01 15.69 17.66
N TYR A 210 -1.03 14.87 17.65
CA TYR A 210 -2.27 15.13 18.37
C TYR A 210 -2.06 15.17 19.89
N VAL A 211 -1.36 14.17 20.45
CA VAL A 211 -1.19 14.02 21.91
C VAL A 211 0.01 14.78 22.46
N LYS A 212 1.14 14.84 21.72
CA LYS A 212 2.42 15.39 22.21
C LYS A 212 2.99 16.54 21.37
N GLY A 213 2.66 16.64 20.09
CA GLY A 213 3.27 17.60 19.16
C GLY A 213 4.50 17.00 18.48
N GLU A 214 5.48 17.86 18.19
CA GLU A 214 6.76 17.48 17.55
C GLU A 214 7.87 17.14 18.59
N GLU A 215 7.51 16.99 19.85
CA GLU A 215 8.45 16.76 20.95
C GLU A 215 8.88 15.28 20.99
N ALA A 216 10.16 15.07 21.33
CA ALA A 216 10.70 13.76 21.61
C ALA A 216 10.24 13.21 22.98
N GLY A 217 10.71 12.01 23.32
CA GLY A 217 10.46 11.35 24.60
C GLY A 217 9.14 10.59 24.65
N ALA A 218 8.98 9.78 25.70
CA ALA A 218 7.84 8.89 25.90
C ALA A 218 6.54 9.66 26.16
N LEU A 219 5.41 9.06 25.78
CA LEU A 219 4.08 9.55 26.15
C LEU A 219 3.83 9.37 27.65
N THR A 220 3.28 10.40 28.28
CA THR A 220 2.73 10.30 29.64
C THR A 220 1.54 9.35 29.69
N PRO A 221 1.13 8.84 30.88
CA PRO A 221 -0.07 8.01 31.00
C PRO A 221 -1.32 8.66 30.39
N ALA A 222 -1.56 9.95 30.62
CA ALA A 222 -2.71 10.68 30.07
C ALA A 222 -2.66 10.82 28.54
N GLU A 223 -1.47 11.06 27.97
CA GLU A 223 -1.27 11.07 26.52
C GLU A 223 -1.53 9.70 25.90
N ARG A 224 -1.09 8.60 26.55
CA ARG A 224 -1.38 7.23 26.11
C ARG A 224 -2.87 6.91 26.14
N ASP A 225 -3.59 7.31 27.18
CA ASP A 225 -5.05 7.11 27.26
C ASP A 225 -5.77 7.87 26.13
N THR A 226 -5.34 9.08 25.86
CA THR A 226 -5.87 9.89 24.75
C THR A 226 -5.57 9.22 23.40
N ALA A 227 -4.35 8.71 23.20
CA ALA A 227 -3.94 8.01 21.99
C ALA A 227 -4.79 6.75 21.76
N ARG A 228 -4.96 5.89 22.78
CA ARG A 228 -5.83 4.70 22.70
C ARG A 228 -7.27 5.05 22.32
N ALA A 229 -7.83 6.08 22.96
CA ALA A 229 -9.18 6.55 22.64
C ALA A 229 -9.30 7.04 21.20
N MET A 230 -8.26 7.73 20.69
CA MET A 230 -8.20 8.23 19.32
C MET A 230 -8.08 7.11 18.31
N VAL A 231 -7.23 6.10 18.56
CA VAL A 231 -7.15 4.88 17.75
C VAL A 231 -8.53 4.21 17.65
N GLY A 232 -9.21 3.96 18.76
CA GLY A 232 -10.54 3.36 18.75
C GLY A 232 -11.59 4.18 17.97
N ARG A 233 -11.49 5.52 18.00
CA ARG A 233 -12.38 6.39 17.18
C ARG A 233 -12.06 6.26 15.69
N ALA A 234 -10.78 6.38 15.31
CA ALA A 234 -10.36 6.25 13.92
C ALA A 234 -10.74 4.90 13.31
N MET A 235 -10.61 3.81 14.07
CA MET A 235 -11.04 2.48 13.64
C MET A 235 -12.56 2.43 13.37
N ARG A 236 -13.39 3.01 14.25
CA ARG A 236 -14.84 3.12 14.01
C ARG A 236 -15.19 4.05 12.85
N ASP A 237 -14.38 5.05 12.55
CA ASP A 237 -14.51 5.92 11.38
C ASP A 237 -14.08 5.23 10.08
N GLY A 238 -13.43 4.07 10.16
CA GLY A 238 -13.07 3.24 9.01
C GLY A 238 -11.58 3.23 8.66
N ALA A 239 -10.68 3.54 9.60
CA ALA A 239 -9.24 3.29 9.43
C ALA A 239 -8.98 1.78 9.23
N PHE A 240 -8.00 1.44 8.39
CA PHE A 240 -7.55 0.05 8.21
C PHE A 240 -6.64 -0.44 9.33
N GLY A 241 -6.17 0.46 10.18
CA GLY A 241 -5.25 0.21 11.26
C GLY A 241 -4.36 1.43 11.50
N ILE A 242 -3.15 1.18 12.01
CA ILE A 242 -2.13 2.21 12.27
C ILE A 242 -0.98 2.01 11.30
N ALA A 243 -0.51 3.13 10.71
CA ALA A 243 0.65 3.17 9.84
C ALA A 243 1.75 4.05 10.43
N SER A 244 2.92 3.48 10.68
CA SER A 244 4.10 4.21 11.15
C SER A 244 5.15 4.39 10.06
N ALA A 245 6.01 5.42 10.24
CA ALA A 245 7.18 5.68 9.42
C ALA A 245 8.35 6.09 10.32
N LEU A 246 9.02 5.08 10.91
CA LEU A 246 9.84 5.23 12.12
C LEU A 246 11.21 5.88 11.90
N ILE A 247 11.55 6.26 10.68
CA ILE A 247 12.76 7.07 10.41
C ILE A 247 12.47 8.58 10.43
N TYR A 248 11.19 9.00 10.35
CA TYR A 248 10.82 10.42 10.26
C TYR A 248 10.25 10.97 11.55
N PRO A 249 10.66 12.20 12.01
CA PRO A 249 9.99 12.91 13.09
C PRO A 249 8.51 13.22 12.77
N PRO A 250 7.60 13.11 13.75
CA PRO A 250 7.83 12.69 15.12
C PRO A 250 7.71 11.15 15.33
N ASN A 251 7.45 10.34 14.29
CA ASN A 251 7.31 8.88 14.41
C ASN A 251 8.57 8.23 14.99
N THR A 252 9.76 8.74 14.62
CA THR A 252 11.05 8.19 15.08
C THR A 252 11.23 8.27 16.61
N TYR A 253 10.46 9.15 17.29
CA TYR A 253 10.49 9.28 18.74
C TYR A 253 9.59 8.28 19.46
N ALA A 254 8.75 7.53 18.73
CA ALA A 254 7.90 6.51 19.32
C ALA A 254 8.73 5.31 19.81
N SER A 255 8.50 4.88 21.05
CA SER A 255 9.08 3.63 21.56
C SER A 255 8.29 2.41 21.05
N THR A 256 8.94 1.24 21.07
CA THR A 256 8.28 -0.03 20.73
C THR A 256 7.05 -0.26 21.61
N GLU A 257 7.12 0.06 22.90
CA GLU A 257 6.02 -0.07 23.87
C GLU A 257 4.84 0.84 23.52
N GLU A 258 5.10 2.06 23.04
CA GLU A 258 4.08 2.99 22.55
C GLU A 258 3.34 2.41 21.35
N LEU A 259 4.07 1.84 20.40
CA LEU A 259 3.51 1.20 19.21
C LEU A 259 2.71 -0.07 19.54
N ILE A 260 3.18 -0.88 20.50
CA ILE A 260 2.45 -2.05 21.03
C ILE A 260 1.14 -1.61 21.69
N ASP A 261 1.16 -0.52 22.45
CA ASP A 261 -0.03 0.02 23.13
C ASP A 261 -1.08 0.50 22.13
N ALA A 262 -0.64 1.20 21.07
CA ALA A 262 -1.49 1.60 19.95
C ALA A 262 -2.04 0.39 19.17
N ALA A 263 -1.21 -0.63 18.92
CA ALA A 263 -1.61 -1.89 18.28
C ALA A 263 -2.68 -2.62 19.09
N ARG A 264 -2.52 -2.76 20.41
CA ARG A 264 -3.53 -3.33 21.31
C ARG A 264 -4.86 -2.58 21.26
N ALA A 265 -4.82 -1.25 21.14
CA ALA A 265 -6.03 -0.43 21.06
C ALA A 265 -6.81 -0.66 19.76
N MET A 266 -6.14 -1.04 18.66
CA MET A 266 -6.84 -1.32 17.38
C MET A 266 -7.23 -2.80 17.23
N ALA A 267 -6.63 -3.74 17.96
CA ALA A 267 -6.86 -5.18 17.83
C ALA A 267 -8.35 -5.59 17.86
N PRO A 268 -9.20 -5.05 18.76
CA PRO A 268 -10.64 -5.39 18.80
C PRO A 268 -11.42 -5.00 17.54
N TYR A 269 -10.84 -4.19 16.68
CA TYR A 269 -11.46 -3.69 15.45
C TYR A 269 -10.95 -4.40 14.19
N GLY A 270 -10.04 -5.38 14.32
CA GLY A 270 -9.46 -6.11 13.20
C GLY A 270 -8.46 -5.29 12.36
N GLY A 271 -7.83 -4.29 12.97
CA GLY A 271 -6.86 -3.43 12.29
C GLY A 271 -5.52 -4.11 12.01
N VAL A 272 -4.78 -3.59 11.04
CA VAL A 272 -3.43 -4.00 10.65
C VAL A 272 -2.42 -2.96 11.13
N TYR A 273 -1.32 -3.39 11.75
CA TYR A 273 -0.15 -2.55 11.93
C TYR A 273 0.71 -2.60 10.68
N ILE A 274 0.90 -1.46 10.02
CA ILE A 274 1.72 -1.35 8.81
C ILE A 274 2.84 -0.33 9.06
N THR A 275 4.07 -0.63 8.62
CA THR A 275 5.22 0.16 9.02
C THR A 275 6.29 0.31 7.94
N HIS A 276 6.72 1.56 7.69
CA HIS A 276 8.08 1.87 7.31
C HIS A 276 8.94 1.65 8.56
N MET A 277 9.76 0.64 8.56
CA MET A 277 10.50 0.20 9.75
C MET A 277 11.50 1.26 10.24
N ARG A 278 12.00 1.09 11.45
CA ARG A 278 12.97 2.00 12.07
C ARG A 278 14.31 2.04 11.37
N SER A 279 14.65 0.97 10.66
CA SER A 279 15.80 0.90 9.77
C SER A 279 15.53 -0.05 8.61
N GLU A 280 15.98 0.34 7.45
CA GLU A 280 16.05 -0.48 6.23
C GLU A 280 17.52 -0.73 5.82
N GLY A 281 18.46 -0.24 6.60
CA GLY A 281 19.91 -0.27 6.41
C GLY A 281 20.65 -1.14 7.43
N ASP A 282 21.50 -0.52 8.22
CA ASP A 282 22.46 -1.27 9.05
C ASP A 282 21.80 -2.08 10.17
N THR A 283 20.69 -1.61 10.74
CA THR A 283 19.90 -2.34 11.75
C THR A 283 18.57 -2.88 11.18
N PHE A 284 18.57 -3.25 9.90
CA PHE A 284 17.39 -3.76 9.18
C PHE A 284 16.75 -4.99 9.83
N LEU A 285 17.57 -5.96 10.28
CA LEU A 285 17.06 -7.20 10.89
C LEU A 285 16.49 -6.98 12.29
N GLU A 286 17.07 -6.07 13.06
CA GLU A 286 16.60 -5.62 14.36
C GLU A 286 15.28 -4.85 14.23
N ALA A 287 15.16 -3.97 13.23
CA ALA A 287 13.92 -3.27 12.94
C ALA A 287 12.80 -4.23 12.49
N MET A 288 13.16 -5.32 11.79
CA MET A 288 12.22 -6.41 11.50
C MET A 288 11.74 -7.11 12.80
N ASP A 289 12.66 -7.41 13.72
CA ASP A 289 12.31 -7.99 15.03
C ASP A 289 11.38 -7.07 15.83
N GLU A 290 11.61 -5.75 15.79
CA GLU A 290 10.71 -4.76 16.40
C GLU A 290 9.30 -4.85 15.80
N ALA A 291 9.17 -4.85 14.47
CA ALA A 291 7.88 -4.93 13.79
C ALA A 291 7.14 -6.25 14.12
N LEU A 292 7.85 -7.38 14.11
CA LEU A 292 7.30 -8.69 14.52
C LEU A 292 6.85 -8.70 15.98
N ARG A 293 7.63 -8.08 16.88
CA ARG A 293 7.29 -7.94 18.31
C ARG A 293 6.02 -7.11 18.49
N ILE A 294 5.90 -5.98 17.78
CA ILE A 294 4.70 -5.12 17.84
C ILE A 294 3.45 -5.90 17.45
N GLY A 295 3.50 -6.65 16.35
CA GLY A 295 2.38 -7.49 15.94
C GLY A 295 2.02 -8.57 16.94
N ARG A 296 3.01 -9.31 17.43
CA ARG A 296 2.82 -10.40 18.39
C ARG A 296 2.25 -9.90 19.71
N GLU A 297 2.85 -8.88 20.31
CA GLU A 297 2.42 -8.34 21.60
C GLU A 297 1.18 -7.43 21.49
N GLY A 298 0.97 -6.80 20.34
CA GLY A 298 -0.23 -6.04 20.01
C GLY A 298 -1.43 -6.91 19.65
N GLY A 299 -1.20 -8.19 19.29
CA GLY A 299 -2.26 -9.10 18.88
C GLY A 299 -2.87 -8.75 17.52
N VAL A 300 -2.07 -8.23 16.58
CA VAL A 300 -2.52 -7.71 15.27
C VAL A 300 -1.67 -8.25 14.12
N PRO A 301 -2.22 -8.34 12.92
CA PRO A 301 -1.45 -8.58 11.70
C PRO A 301 -0.42 -7.48 11.45
N VAL A 302 0.73 -7.86 10.87
CA VAL A 302 1.80 -6.92 10.48
C VAL A 302 1.94 -6.86 8.97
N GLU A 303 2.08 -5.66 8.44
CA GLU A 303 2.47 -5.40 7.05
C GLU A 303 3.75 -4.55 7.05
N ILE A 304 4.78 -4.98 6.32
CA ILE A 304 5.98 -4.18 6.13
C ILE A 304 5.82 -3.37 4.85
N TYR A 305 5.87 -2.04 4.95
CA TYR A 305 5.91 -1.16 3.79
C TYR A 305 7.19 -1.36 2.98
N HIS A 306 7.09 -1.27 1.67
CA HIS A 306 8.19 -1.19 0.69
C HIS A 306 9.47 -1.92 1.12
N LEU A 307 9.33 -3.19 1.54
CA LEU A 307 10.41 -4.02 2.08
C LEU A 307 11.68 -3.90 1.22
N LYS A 308 12.77 -3.39 1.79
CA LYS A 308 14.06 -3.27 1.14
C LYS A 308 15.22 -3.38 2.13
N ALA A 309 16.34 -3.89 1.67
CA ALA A 309 17.64 -3.79 2.34
C ALA A 309 18.42 -2.69 1.62
N SER A 310 18.59 -1.56 2.29
CA SER A 310 19.13 -0.33 1.70
C SER A 310 20.64 -0.32 1.67
N GLY A 311 21.21 -0.11 0.48
CA GLY A 311 22.65 -0.02 0.21
C GLY A 311 23.36 -1.35 0.05
N PRO A 312 24.45 -1.39 -0.74
CA PRO A 312 25.16 -2.62 -1.11
C PRO A 312 25.61 -3.47 0.08
N ARG A 313 26.07 -2.82 1.16
CA ARG A 313 26.51 -3.51 2.39
C ARG A 313 25.39 -4.26 3.11
N ASN A 314 24.12 -3.88 2.86
CA ASN A 314 22.94 -4.46 3.47
C ASN A 314 22.20 -5.46 2.56
N TRP A 315 22.44 -5.47 1.25
CA TRP A 315 21.75 -6.38 0.32
C TRP A 315 21.79 -7.85 0.73
N PRO A 316 22.90 -8.40 1.30
CA PRO A 316 22.95 -9.78 1.77
C PRO A 316 21.97 -10.10 2.91
N LYS A 317 21.39 -9.11 3.56
CA LYS A 317 20.41 -9.30 4.64
C LYS A 317 19.00 -9.66 4.13
N MET A 318 18.68 -9.43 2.84
CA MET A 318 17.34 -9.69 2.31
C MET A 318 16.90 -11.16 2.43
N PRO A 319 17.70 -12.18 2.09
CA PRO A 319 17.34 -13.57 2.32
C PRO A 319 17.05 -13.87 3.81
N LEU A 320 17.78 -13.24 4.73
CA LEU A 320 17.55 -13.39 6.17
C LEU A 320 16.23 -12.76 6.62
N ALA A 321 15.89 -11.60 6.07
CA ALA A 321 14.62 -10.93 6.33
C ALA A 321 13.42 -11.77 5.83
N ILE A 322 13.53 -12.34 4.63
CA ILE A 322 12.54 -13.27 4.08
C ILE A 322 12.38 -14.47 5.02
N ALA A 323 13.49 -15.09 5.46
CA ALA A 323 13.45 -16.22 6.39
C ALA A 323 12.82 -15.87 7.74
N LYS A 324 13.04 -14.63 8.26
CA LYS A 324 12.37 -14.14 9.48
C LYS A 324 10.85 -14.04 9.29
N ILE A 325 10.40 -13.49 8.17
CA ILE A 325 8.95 -13.39 7.84
C ILE A 325 8.37 -14.80 7.74
N ASP A 326 8.99 -15.71 7.00
CA ASP A 326 8.50 -17.08 6.81
C ASP A 326 8.46 -17.85 8.13
N SER A 327 9.47 -17.69 8.99
CA SER A 327 9.51 -18.29 10.33
C SER A 327 8.38 -17.76 11.22
N ALA A 328 8.15 -16.44 11.24
CA ALA A 328 7.05 -15.84 11.99
C ALA A 328 5.69 -16.35 11.50
N ARG A 329 5.50 -16.47 10.19
CA ARG A 329 4.29 -17.03 9.57
C ARG A 329 4.10 -18.50 9.91
N ALA A 330 5.16 -19.32 9.87
CA ALA A 330 5.12 -20.73 10.28
C ALA A 330 4.75 -20.88 11.76
N ALA A 331 5.12 -19.91 12.60
CA ALA A 331 4.74 -19.83 14.01
C ALA A 331 3.31 -19.29 14.24
N GLY A 332 2.54 -19.01 13.16
CA GLY A 332 1.14 -18.56 13.23
C GLY A 332 0.95 -17.04 13.29
N GLN A 333 2.02 -16.24 13.16
CA GLN A 333 1.90 -14.79 13.11
C GLN A 333 1.53 -14.34 11.67
N ASP A 334 0.50 -13.52 11.51
CA ASP A 334 0.14 -12.96 10.20
C ASP A 334 1.03 -11.77 9.85
N VAL A 335 2.11 -12.06 9.11
CA VAL A 335 3.08 -11.06 8.63
C VAL A 335 3.14 -11.11 7.12
N GLN A 336 3.08 -9.94 6.48
CA GLN A 336 3.20 -9.79 5.03
C GLN A 336 3.97 -8.50 4.72
N ALA A 337 4.27 -8.26 3.44
CA ALA A 337 4.96 -7.05 3.00
C ALA A 337 4.47 -6.59 1.62
N ASN A 338 4.78 -5.34 1.30
CA ASN A 338 4.65 -4.81 -0.05
C ASN A 338 5.96 -4.23 -0.57
N MET A 339 6.02 -3.91 -1.85
CA MET A 339 7.16 -3.31 -2.51
C MET A 339 6.73 -2.45 -3.70
N TYR A 340 7.57 -1.51 -4.09
CA TYR A 340 7.56 -0.90 -5.42
C TYR A 340 8.70 -1.47 -6.28
N LEU A 341 8.68 -1.19 -7.60
CA LEU A 341 9.46 -1.98 -8.57
C LEU A 341 10.58 -1.18 -9.27
N TYR A 342 11.23 -0.29 -8.54
CA TYR A 342 12.37 0.49 -9.01
C TYR A 342 13.54 0.36 -8.04
N PRO A 343 14.81 0.39 -8.51
CA PRO A 343 16.00 0.16 -7.68
C PRO A 343 16.41 1.39 -6.84
N ALA A 344 15.51 2.33 -6.64
CA ALA A 344 15.75 3.53 -5.84
C ALA A 344 14.56 3.84 -4.95
N GLY A 345 14.81 4.47 -3.80
CA GLY A 345 13.81 5.09 -2.94
C GLY A 345 13.68 6.58 -3.24
N ALA A 346 12.69 7.25 -2.63
CA ALA A 346 12.58 8.70 -2.65
C ALA A 346 11.88 9.21 -1.39
N ASN A 347 12.43 10.28 -0.82
CA ASN A 347 11.87 10.95 0.36
C ASN A 347 12.28 12.44 0.40
N SER A 348 12.16 13.07 1.56
CA SER A 348 12.61 14.44 1.79
C SER A 348 14.13 14.48 1.91
N PHE A 349 14.77 15.43 1.24
CA PHE A 349 16.21 15.65 1.37
C PHE A 349 16.67 15.99 2.80
N ALA A 350 15.74 16.43 3.65
CA ALA A 350 15.98 16.64 5.07
C ALA A 350 16.12 15.33 5.89
N SER A 351 15.76 14.17 5.34
CA SER A 351 15.86 12.87 6.02
C SER A 351 17.32 12.43 6.26
N CYS A 352 18.26 13.00 5.51
CA CYS A 352 19.68 12.79 5.71
C CYS A 352 20.26 13.45 6.99
N ILE A 353 19.46 14.30 7.65
CA ILE A 353 19.87 15.05 8.85
C ILE A 353 19.41 14.28 10.10
N PRO A 354 20.27 14.13 11.15
CA PRO A 354 19.88 13.41 12.35
C PRO A 354 18.55 13.92 12.93
N PRO A 355 17.57 13.02 13.22
CA PRO A 355 16.20 13.38 13.63
C PRO A 355 16.14 14.27 14.89
N LYS A 356 17.12 14.19 15.80
CA LYS A 356 17.19 15.02 16.99
C LYS A 356 17.18 16.52 16.69
N TYR A 357 17.67 16.92 15.51
CA TYR A 357 17.64 18.34 15.11
C TYR A 357 16.25 18.80 14.65
N ALA A 358 15.33 17.86 14.42
CA ALA A 358 13.94 18.19 14.08
C ALA A 358 13.01 18.30 15.30
N GLU A 359 13.47 17.90 16.50
CA GLU A 359 12.69 17.98 17.73
C GLU A 359 12.06 19.36 17.94
N GLY A 360 10.78 19.37 18.33
CA GLY A 360 10.00 20.60 18.50
C GLY A 360 9.68 21.32 17.19
N GLY A 361 9.86 20.67 16.03
CA GLY A 361 9.64 21.28 14.71
C GLY A 361 10.70 22.31 14.30
N ARG A 362 11.87 22.32 14.98
CA ARG A 362 12.88 23.39 14.88
C ARG A 362 14.03 23.10 13.92
N LEU A 363 13.87 22.14 12.98
CA LEU A 363 14.96 21.75 12.09
C LEU A 363 15.54 22.94 11.33
N LEU A 364 14.70 23.72 10.65
CA LEU A 364 15.18 24.86 9.84
C LEU A 364 15.90 25.93 10.67
N GLU A 365 15.49 26.15 11.93
CA GLU A 365 16.15 27.05 12.88
C GLU A 365 17.54 26.51 13.22
N ARG A 366 17.64 25.24 13.58
CA ARG A 366 18.89 24.60 13.97
C ARG A 366 19.89 24.49 12.82
N LEU A 367 19.41 24.29 11.58
CA LEU A 367 20.27 24.31 10.39
C LEU A 367 20.94 25.69 10.13
N LYS A 368 20.31 26.76 10.59
CA LYS A 368 20.84 28.14 10.49
C LYS A 368 21.81 28.49 11.60
N ASP A 369 21.90 27.67 12.65
CA ASP A 369 22.77 27.91 13.78
C ASP A 369 24.22 27.48 13.46
N PRO A 370 25.17 28.43 13.35
CA PRO A 370 26.54 28.11 13.00
C PRO A 370 27.27 27.30 14.08
N THR A 371 26.79 27.32 15.32
CA THR A 371 27.40 26.56 16.44
C THR A 371 27.15 25.08 16.36
N LEU A 372 26.07 24.65 15.70
CA LEU A 372 25.69 23.26 15.52
C LEU A 372 26.30 22.64 14.26
N ARG A 373 26.72 23.46 13.29
CA ARG A 373 27.10 23.02 11.95
C ARG A 373 28.19 21.93 11.93
N ALA A 374 29.28 22.15 12.64
CA ALA A 374 30.42 21.23 12.65
C ALA A 374 30.02 19.86 13.22
N THR A 375 29.21 19.86 14.28
CA THR A 375 28.68 18.64 14.89
C THR A 375 27.73 17.90 13.94
N MET A 376 26.82 18.61 13.28
CA MET A 376 25.90 18.01 12.29
C MET A 376 26.67 17.35 11.14
N VAL A 377 27.67 18.05 10.59
CA VAL A 377 28.51 17.51 9.50
C VAL A 377 29.21 16.22 9.91
N ALA A 378 29.79 16.20 11.12
CA ALA A 378 30.48 15.02 11.62
C ALA A 378 29.50 13.83 11.83
N GLU A 379 28.32 14.09 12.38
CA GLU A 379 27.29 13.06 12.60
C GLU A 379 26.73 12.51 11.29
N MET A 380 26.54 13.36 10.28
CA MET A 380 26.07 12.93 8.97
C MET A 380 27.11 12.08 8.20
N GLN A 381 28.38 12.18 8.54
CA GLN A 381 29.46 11.37 7.96
C GLN A 381 29.72 10.06 8.72
N ALA A 382 29.17 9.92 9.92
CA ALA A 382 29.40 8.74 10.74
C ALA A 382 28.56 7.55 10.25
N GLN A 383 29.20 6.39 10.11
CA GLN A 383 28.51 5.14 9.76
C GLN A 383 27.57 4.64 10.87
N ASP A 384 27.99 4.81 12.13
CA ASP A 384 27.19 4.45 13.31
C ASP A 384 26.67 5.74 13.98
N ALA A 385 25.78 6.41 13.29
CA ALA A 385 25.25 7.70 13.73
C ALA A 385 24.06 7.57 14.69
N GLY A 386 23.61 6.34 15.01
CA GLY A 386 22.46 6.10 15.87
C GLY A 386 21.11 6.47 15.25
N TYR A 387 21.05 6.68 13.94
CA TYR A 387 19.84 6.92 13.15
C TYR A 387 19.99 6.34 11.74
N GLU A 388 18.90 6.20 11.00
CA GLU A 388 18.92 5.77 9.61
C GLU A 388 19.51 6.84 8.69
N ASN A 389 20.80 6.73 8.38
CA ASN A 389 21.52 7.71 7.55
C ASN A 389 21.54 7.26 6.07
N LEU A 390 20.42 7.43 5.38
CA LEU A 390 20.27 6.95 4.00
C LEU A 390 21.25 7.63 3.02
N CYS A 391 21.64 8.90 3.26
CA CYS A 391 22.62 9.57 2.41
C CYS A 391 24.04 9.02 2.58
N GLU A 392 24.42 8.60 3.78
CA GLU A 392 25.72 7.92 4.01
C GLU A 392 25.68 6.52 3.39
N ILE A 393 24.57 5.78 3.58
CA ILE A 393 24.37 4.44 3.03
C ILE A 393 24.43 4.45 1.48
N ALA A 394 23.81 5.45 0.84
CA ALA A 394 23.83 5.63 -0.61
C ALA A 394 25.19 6.15 -1.12
N GLY A 395 25.88 6.90 -0.29
CA GLY A 395 26.97 7.77 -0.71
C GLY A 395 26.50 8.92 -1.59
N PRO A 396 27.25 10.03 -1.70
CA PRO A 396 26.81 11.22 -2.44
C PRO A 396 26.59 10.96 -3.95
N GLU A 397 27.20 9.91 -4.52
CA GLU A 397 26.95 9.45 -5.90
C GLU A 397 25.60 8.74 -6.02
N GLY A 398 25.11 8.12 -4.95
CA GLY A 398 23.83 7.41 -4.91
C GLY A 398 22.63 8.32 -4.63
N VAL A 399 22.83 9.62 -4.36
CA VAL A 399 21.77 10.59 -4.05
C VAL A 399 21.54 11.51 -5.22
N MET A 400 20.34 11.54 -5.78
CA MET A 400 19.89 12.52 -6.79
C MET A 400 18.96 13.53 -6.11
N VAL A 401 19.26 14.84 -6.20
CA VAL A 401 18.47 15.89 -5.55
C VAL A 401 17.44 16.46 -6.53
N VAL A 402 16.22 16.65 -6.07
CA VAL A 402 15.08 17.07 -6.89
C VAL A 402 14.21 18.12 -6.21
N GLY A 403 13.40 18.84 -6.99
CA GLY A 403 12.39 19.76 -6.46
C GLY A 403 12.90 21.16 -6.17
N PHE A 404 13.95 21.60 -6.83
CA PHE A 404 14.45 22.96 -6.70
C PHE A 404 13.43 23.99 -7.15
N ARG A 405 13.23 25.05 -6.35
CA ARG A 405 12.27 26.13 -6.62
C ARG A 405 12.95 27.43 -6.98
N LYS A 406 14.13 27.71 -6.41
CA LYS A 406 14.88 28.94 -6.65
C LYS A 406 15.61 28.89 -7.97
N PRO A 407 15.52 29.95 -8.82
CA PRO A 407 16.13 29.99 -10.14
C PRO A 407 17.64 29.68 -10.14
N GLU A 408 18.37 30.18 -9.15
CA GLU A 408 19.82 29.99 -9.03
C GLU A 408 20.23 28.53 -8.82
N PHE A 409 19.33 27.68 -8.31
CA PHE A 409 19.57 26.26 -8.05
C PHE A 409 18.95 25.32 -9.09
N GLN A 410 18.13 25.81 -10.02
CA GLN A 410 17.49 24.98 -11.07
C GLN A 410 18.50 24.17 -11.90
N ARG A 411 19.75 24.68 -12.04
CA ARG A 411 20.85 23.95 -12.71
C ARG A 411 21.22 22.63 -12.02
N PHE A 412 20.79 22.41 -10.80
CA PHE A 412 21.07 21.21 -10.00
C PHE A 412 19.94 20.19 -10.04
N GLU A 413 18.81 20.52 -10.67
CA GLU A 413 17.67 19.59 -10.78
C GLU A 413 18.09 18.26 -11.40
N GLY A 414 17.86 17.14 -10.66
CA GLY A 414 18.20 15.80 -11.09
C GLY A 414 19.69 15.45 -11.09
N LYS A 415 20.55 16.30 -10.52
CA LYS A 415 21.99 16.02 -10.38
C LYS A 415 22.29 15.19 -9.14
N ARG A 416 23.45 14.51 -9.17
CA ARG A 416 23.96 13.78 -8.01
C ARG A 416 24.48 14.76 -6.95
N LEU A 417 24.32 14.38 -5.68
CA LEU A 417 24.78 15.18 -4.55
C LEU A 417 26.29 15.45 -4.62
N SER A 418 27.09 14.50 -5.10
CA SER A 418 28.53 14.68 -5.32
C SER A 418 28.84 15.80 -6.32
N GLU A 419 28.11 15.85 -7.45
CA GLU A 419 28.28 16.91 -8.46
C GLU A 419 27.89 18.28 -7.89
N ILE A 420 26.79 18.31 -7.11
CA ILE A 420 26.29 19.54 -6.50
C ILE A 420 27.28 20.05 -5.44
N ALA A 421 27.75 19.18 -4.56
CA ALA A 421 28.72 19.50 -3.52
C ALA A 421 30.02 20.05 -4.13
N ALA A 422 30.55 19.41 -5.16
CA ALA A 422 31.72 19.88 -5.89
C ALA A 422 31.49 21.27 -6.51
N ALA A 423 30.34 21.49 -7.16
CA ALA A 423 29.98 22.76 -7.78
C ALA A 423 29.80 23.91 -6.76
N LEU A 424 29.43 23.58 -5.52
CA LEU A 424 29.30 24.53 -4.41
C LEU A 424 30.61 24.74 -3.64
N GLY A 425 31.65 23.92 -3.90
CA GLY A 425 32.89 23.92 -3.13
C GLY A 425 32.67 23.52 -1.66
N ARG A 426 31.77 22.55 -1.41
CA ARG A 426 31.35 22.06 -0.11
C ARG A 426 31.56 20.55 0.02
N SER A 427 31.69 20.05 1.25
CA SER A 427 31.45 18.62 1.53
C SER A 427 29.97 18.30 1.31
N TRP A 428 29.64 17.02 1.07
CA TRP A 428 28.24 16.63 0.83
C TRP A 428 27.30 16.92 2.00
N PRO A 429 27.69 16.79 3.30
CA PRO A 429 26.80 17.18 4.40
C PRO A 429 26.58 18.70 4.46
N GLU A 430 27.62 19.48 4.19
CA GLU A 430 27.49 20.94 4.14
C GLU A 430 26.55 21.38 3.01
N ALA A 431 26.62 20.72 1.84
CA ALA A 431 25.70 20.96 0.73
C ALA A 431 24.26 20.63 1.12
N ILE A 432 24.00 19.53 1.85
CA ILE A 432 22.67 19.18 2.36
C ILE A 432 22.14 20.29 3.28
N ILE A 433 22.96 20.77 4.24
CA ILE A 433 22.57 21.83 5.17
C ILE A 433 22.24 23.11 4.40
N ASP A 434 23.15 23.57 3.53
CA ASP A 434 23.02 24.82 2.79
C ASP A 434 21.79 24.82 1.87
N LEU A 435 21.53 23.73 1.16
CA LEU A 435 20.40 23.60 0.25
C LEU A 435 19.06 23.49 1.00
N ASN A 436 19.01 22.74 2.12
CA ASN A 436 17.80 22.68 2.94
C ASN A 436 17.45 24.05 3.55
N VAL A 437 18.45 24.83 3.97
CA VAL A 437 18.23 26.21 4.41
C VAL A 437 17.75 27.08 3.26
N ALA A 438 18.41 27.00 2.10
CA ALA A 438 18.08 27.81 0.93
C ALA A 438 16.66 27.55 0.41
N GLU A 439 16.26 26.30 0.31
CA GLU A 439 14.96 25.87 -0.24
C GLU A 439 13.88 25.62 0.85
N SER A 440 14.18 26.03 2.10
CA SER A 440 13.24 25.95 3.24
C SER A 440 12.67 24.54 3.43
N LEU A 441 13.53 23.52 3.44
CA LEU A 441 13.21 22.08 3.56
C LEU A 441 12.30 21.54 2.45
N GLY A 442 12.23 22.22 1.31
CA GLY A 442 11.31 21.87 0.22
C GLY A 442 11.88 20.92 -0.83
N LEU A 443 13.13 20.44 -0.65
CA LEU A 443 13.77 19.52 -1.58
C LEU A 443 13.40 18.07 -1.31
N GLY A 444 13.37 17.28 -2.38
CA GLY A 444 13.31 15.83 -2.34
C GLY A 444 14.62 15.19 -2.76
N GLU A 445 14.72 13.91 -2.53
CA GLU A 445 15.84 13.09 -2.99
C GLU A 445 15.36 11.78 -3.59
N ILE A 446 16.16 11.22 -4.51
CA ILE A 446 16.03 9.87 -5.04
C ILE A 446 17.32 9.13 -4.68
N LEU A 447 17.17 8.03 -3.95
CA LEU A 447 18.25 7.27 -3.33
C LEU A 447 18.42 5.92 -4.04
N PHE A 448 19.54 5.72 -4.73
CA PHE A 448 19.84 4.48 -5.45
C PHE A 448 20.44 3.44 -4.49
N LEU A 449 19.56 2.76 -3.76
CA LEU A 449 19.90 1.90 -2.62
C LEU A 449 19.56 0.42 -2.83
N MET A 450 18.72 0.09 -3.82
CA MET A 450 18.10 -1.23 -3.92
C MET A 450 18.78 -2.13 -4.94
N SER A 451 18.68 -3.45 -4.73
CA SER A 451 19.18 -4.49 -5.63
C SER A 451 18.06 -5.12 -6.44
N GLU A 452 18.21 -5.17 -7.75
CA GLU A 452 17.28 -5.89 -8.65
C GLU A 452 17.22 -7.40 -8.32
N GLU A 453 18.31 -8.00 -7.85
CA GLU A 453 18.32 -9.40 -7.41
C GLU A 453 17.41 -9.60 -6.19
N ASN A 454 17.55 -8.74 -5.18
CA ASN A 454 16.68 -8.76 -4.01
C ASN A 454 15.22 -8.54 -4.38
N MET A 455 14.93 -7.65 -5.33
CA MET A 455 13.58 -7.43 -5.82
C MET A 455 12.98 -8.70 -6.43
N ARG A 456 13.76 -9.47 -7.22
CA ARG A 456 13.31 -10.76 -7.76
C ARG A 456 13.09 -11.82 -6.68
N LEU A 457 13.90 -11.85 -5.62
CA LEU A 457 13.69 -12.72 -4.46
C LEU A 457 12.37 -12.40 -3.75
N GLN A 458 12.10 -11.13 -3.54
CA GLN A 458 10.87 -10.64 -2.91
C GLN A 458 9.63 -10.93 -3.76
N LEU A 459 9.69 -10.71 -5.07
CA LEU A 459 8.58 -10.94 -5.99
C LEU A 459 8.07 -12.39 -5.97
N ARG A 460 8.97 -13.36 -5.75
CA ARG A 460 8.62 -14.78 -5.64
C ARG A 460 7.88 -15.14 -4.36
N GLN A 461 7.87 -14.26 -3.35
CA GLN A 461 7.23 -14.55 -2.09
C GLN A 461 5.69 -14.49 -2.22
N PRO A 462 4.94 -15.50 -1.73
CA PRO A 462 3.47 -15.52 -1.88
C PRO A 462 2.76 -14.41 -1.10
N TRP A 463 3.41 -13.89 -0.05
CA TRP A 463 2.91 -12.84 0.82
C TRP A 463 3.28 -11.42 0.35
N MET A 464 4.06 -11.27 -0.72
CA MET A 464 4.44 -9.98 -1.28
C MET A 464 3.29 -9.36 -2.08
N LYS A 465 3.08 -8.06 -1.89
CA LYS A 465 2.10 -7.22 -2.61
C LYS A 465 2.79 -6.00 -3.23
N PHE A 466 2.00 -5.12 -3.85
CA PHE A 466 2.50 -3.92 -4.51
C PHE A 466 1.88 -2.65 -3.93
N GLY A 467 2.72 -1.63 -3.76
CA GLY A 467 2.35 -0.26 -3.48
C GLY A 467 3.16 0.68 -4.35
N THR A 468 2.64 1.87 -4.67
CA THR A 468 3.40 2.85 -5.46
C THR A 468 4.42 3.60 -4.62
N ASP A 469 4.14 3.78 -3.35
CA ASP A 469 4.92 4.67 -2.47
C ASP A 469 5.10 6.06 -3.11
N ALA A 470 4.04 6.55 -3.76
CA ALA A 470 4.08 7.79 -4.54
C ALA A 470 2.74 8.54 -4.56
N GLY A 471 2.83 9.85 -4.75
CA GLY A 471 1.70 10.71 -5.03
C GLY A 471 1.35 10.77 -6.51
N SER A 472 0.08 11.03 -6.81
CA SER A 472 -0.38 11.27 -8.18
C SER A 472 0.29 12.49 -8.79
N GLN A 473 0.60 12.40 -10.06
CA GLN A 473 1.19 13.45 -10.88
C GLN A 473 0.35 13.70 -12.14
N ASP A 474 0.43 14.90 -12.65
CA ASP A 474 -0.12 15.27 -13.96
C ASP A 474 1.03 15.86 -14.80
N PRO A 475 1.45 15.22 -15.91
CA PRO A 475 2.57 15.71 -16.71
C PRO A 475 2.39 17.14 -17.23
N ALA A 476 1.15 17.59 -17.42
CA ALA A 476 0.85 18.94 -17.92
C ALA A 476 1.16 20.04 -16.89
N THR A 477 1.16 19.70 -15.61
CA THR A 477 1.38 20.66 -14.51
C THR A 477 2.57 20.31 -13.63
N ALA A 478 3.18 19.16 -13.84
CA ALA A 478 4.34 18.69 -13.09
C ALA A 478 5.53 19.65 -13.24
N ARG A 479 6.28 19.84 -12.15
CA ARG A 479 7.47 20.69 -12.11
C ARG A 479 8.60 19.96 -11.43
N GLY A 480 9.85 20.24 -11.83
CA GLY A 480 11.03 19.56 -11.35
C GLY A 480 11.04 18.09 -11.74
N SER A 481 11.86 17.30 -11.08
CA SER A 481 11.92 15.85 -11.28
C SER A 481 11.17 15.11 -10.18
N THR A 482 10.84 13.86 -10.43
CA THR A 482 10.17 12.98 -9.45
C THR A 482 10.61 11.53 -9.68
N HIS A 483 10.33 10.68 -8.70
CA HIS A 483 10.59 9.25 -8.85
C HIS A 483 9.62 8.62 -9.87
N PRO A 484 10.11 7.81 -10.85
CA PRO A 484 9.27 7.23 -11.91
C PRO A 484 8.18 6.27 -11.40
N ARG A 485 8.26 5.78 -10.14
CA ARG A 485 7.21 4.96 -9.52
C ARG A 485 5.85 5.67 -9.44
N ALA A 486 5.84 7.01 -9.45
CA ALA A 486 4.62 7.80 -9.51
C ALA A 486 3.82 7.60 -10.80
N TYR A 487 4.45 7.10 -11.85
CA TYR A 487 3.87 6.93 -13.18
C TYR A 487 3.78 5.49 -13.65
N GLY A 488 4.69 4.60 -13.20
CA GLY A 488 4.90 3.32 -13.87
C GLY A 488 4.95 2.08 -13.01
N ASN A 489 4.69 2.16 -11.70
CA ASN A 489 4.94 1.03 -10.79
C ASN A 489 4.15 -0.24 -11.17
N PHE A 490 2.83 -0.14 -11.37
CA PHE A 490 1.99 -1.29 -11.71
C PHE A 490 2.21 -1.80 -13.14
N PRO A 491 2.27 -0.96 -14.19
CA PRO A 491 2.59 -1.43 -15.54
C PRO A 491 3.95 -2.11 -15.65
N ARG A 492 4.96 -1.68 -14.85
CA ARG A 492 6.28 -2.32 -14.77
C ARG A 492 6.21 -3.78 -14.33
N ILE A 493 5.23 -4.16 -13.48
CA ILE A 493 5.00 -5.55 -13.09
C ILE A 493 4.81 -6.41 -14.34
N PHE A 494 3.88 -5.99 -15.19
CA PHE A 494 3.48 -6.75 -16.37
C PHE A 494 4.52 -6.70 -17.49
N ARG A 495 5.16 -5.54 -17.71
CA ARG A 495 6.22 -5.42 -18.69
C ARG A 495 7.46 -6.23 -18.28
N LYS A 496 8.08 -5.83 -17.18
CA LYS A 496 9.40 -6.36 -16.79
C LYS A 496 9.30 -7.77 -16.21
N TYR A 497 8.49 -7.95 -15.18
CA TYR A 497 8.55 -9.17 -14.37
C TYR A 497 7.61 -10.29 -14.83
N VAL A 498 6.59 -9.98 -15.63
CA VAL A 498 5.75 -11.00 -16.29
C VAL A 498 6.25 -11.29 -17.69
N ARG A 499 6.29 -10.27 -18.59
CA ARG A 499 6.54 -10.46 -20.02
C ARG A 499 8.01 -10.64 -20.37
N GLU A 500 8.91 -9.81 -19.84
CA GLU A 500 10.33 -9.81 -20.22
C GLU A 500 11.15 -10.85 -19.43
N GLU A 501 10.94 -10.97 -18.13
CA GLU A 501 11.75 -11.80 -17.24
C GLU A 501 11.07 -13.12 -16.79
N GLY A 502 9.73 -13.21 -16.87
CA GLY A 502 8.99 -14.41 -16.42
C GLY A 502 9.16 -14.73 -14.93
N VAL A 503 9.40 -13.72 -14.09
CA VAL A 503 9.54 -13.89 -12.62
C VAL A 503 8.20 -14.23 -11.99
N LEU A 504 7.11 -13.67 -12.54
CA LEU A 504 5.71 -13.88 -12.12
C LEU A 504 4.89 -14.40 -13.30
N THR A 505 3.85 -15.20 -13.01
CA THR A 505 2.78 -15.44 -13.97
C THR A 505 1.85 -14.23 -14.02
N LEU A 506 1.07 -14.10 -15.10
CA LEU A 506 0.06 -13.05 -15.24
C LEU A 506 -0.96 -13.10 -14.10
N GLU A 507 -1.40 -14.30 -13.74
CA GLU A 507 -2.41 -14.55 -12.71
C GLU A 507 -1.89 -14.17 -11.32
N ASP A 508 -0.64 -14.53 -10.98
CA ASP A 508 -0.05 -14.16 -9.69
C ASP A 508 0.21 -12.66 -9.60
N ALA A 509 0.64 -12.02 -10.70
CA ALA A 509 0.81 -10.57 -10.77
C ALA A 509 -0.51 -9.83 -10.51
N VAL A 510 -1.62 -10.25 -11.16
CA VAL A 510 -2.95 -9.67 -10.93
C VAL A 510 -3.42 -9.92 -9.49
N ARG A 511 -3.23 -11.15 -8.96
CA ARG A 511 -3.57 -11.48 -7.57
C ARG A 511 -2.86 -10.57 -6.58
N LYS A 512 -1.54 -10.41 -6.72
CA LYS A 512 -0.72 -9.55 -5.85
C LYS A 512 -1.07 -8.06 -5.96
N ALA A 513 -1.52 -7.63 -7.14
CA ALA A 513 -1.93 -6.25 -7.39
C ALA A 513 -3.39 -5.96 -6.93
N SER A 514 -4.19 -6.98 -6.60
CA SER A 514 -5.62 -6.79 -6.31
C SER A 514 -6.10 -7.59 -5.09
N SER A 515 -6.43 -8.87 -5.23
CA SER A 515 -7.06 -9.67 -4.18
C SER A 515 -6.18 -9.89 -2.96
N ALA A 516 -4.86 -9.99 -3.12
CA ALA A 516 -3.94 -10.12 -1.99
C ALA A 516 -4.00 -8.87 -1.09
N VAL A 517 -4.10 -7.67 -1.70
CA VAL A 517 -4.29 -6.42 -0.95
C VAL A 517 -5.70 -6.37 -0.34
N ALA A 518 -6.74 -6.71 -1.12
CA ALA A 518 -8.12 -6.72 -0.61
C ALA A 518 -8.26 -7.65 0.60
N THR A 519 -7.70 -8.86 0.54
CA THR A 519 -7.68 -9.82 1.65
C THR A 519 -6.95 -9.26 2.86
N ARG A 520 -5.77 -8.64 2.65
CA ARG A 520 -4.99 -8.02 3.72
C ARG A 520 -5.76 -6.96 4.48
N LEU A 521 -6.55 -6.18 3.76
CA LEU A 521 -7.33 -5.07 4.29
C LEU A 521 -8.77 -5.46 4.68
N SER A 522 -9.11 -6.75 4.62
CA SER A 522 -10.47 -7.25 4.88
C SER A 522 -11.55 -6.63 3.99
N LEU A 523 -11.19 -6.26 2.76
CA LEU A 523 -12.13 -5.78 1.76
C LEU A 523 -12.87 -6.97 1.14
N THR A 524 -14.17 -7.07 1.38
CA THR A 524 -14.99 -8.21 0.97
C THR A 524 -15.79 -7.97 -0.29
N ASP A 525 -15.83 -6.73 -0.78
CA ASP A 525 -16.68 -6.30 -1.89
C ASP A 525 -15.92 -6.01 -3.20
N ARG A 526 -14.59 -6.16 -3.24
CA ARG A 526 -13.73 -5.86 -4.39
C ARG A 526 -12.44 -6.69 -4.42
N GLY A 527 -11.60 -6.50 -5.42
CA GLY A 527 -10.28 -7.15 -5.56
C GLY A 527 -10.30 -8.46 -6.34
N VAL A 528 -11.48 -9.02 -6.62
CA VAL A 528 -11.67 -10.15 -7.54
C VAL A 528 -12.86 -9.89 -8.47
N LEU A 529 -12.84 -10.49 -9.68
CA LEU A 529 -14.00 -10.48 -10.55
C LEU A 529 -14.97 -11.58 -10.11
N LYS A 530 -16.05 -11.18 -9.45
CA LYS A 530 -17.09 -12.09 -8.97
C LYS A 530 -18.44 -11.39 -9.02
N VAL A 531 -19.48 -12.12 -9.45
CA VAL A 531 -20.86 -11.60 -9.49
C VAL A 531 -21.28 -11.10 -8.12
N GLY A 532 -21.87 -9.90 -8.09
CA GLY A 532 -22.31 -9.19 -6.88
C GLY A 532 -21.26 -8.27 -6.27
N LEU A 533 -19.97 -8.38 -6.62
CA LEU A 533 -18.94 -7.45 -6.14
C LEU A 533 -18.91 -6.15 -6.95
N LYS A 534 -18.22 -5.15 -6.42
CA LYS A 534 -18.03 -3.84 -7.06
C LYS A 534 -17.38 -3.99 -8.42
N ALA A 535 -17.87 -3.25 -9.38
CA ALA A 535 -17.35 -3.22 -10.73
C ALA A 535 -16.14 -2.28 -10.85
N ASP A 536 -15.09 -2.61 -10.11
CA ASP A 536 -13.75 -2.07 -10.28
C ASP A 536 -13.00 -3.00 -11.23
N VAL A 537 -12.95 -2.64 -12.51
CA VAL A 537 -12.50 -3.52 -13.60
C VAL A 537 -11.53 -2.76 -14.50
N ILE A 538 -10.46 -3.43 -14.92
CA ILE A 538 -9.53 -2.92 -15.93
C ILE A 538 -9.48 -3.83 -17.15
N VAL A 539 -9.29 -3.21 -18.32
CA VAL A 539 -9.02 -3.89 -19.60
C VAL A 539 -7.68 -3.38 -20.09
N PHE A 540 -6.72 -4.26 -20.25
CA PHE A 540 -5.37 -3.89 -20.68
C PHE A 540 -4.79 -4.86 -21.70
N ASP A 541 -3.90 -4.36 -22.54
CA ASP A 541 -3.18 -5.16 -23.51
C ASP A 541 -1.92 -5.77 -22.86
N PRO A 542 -1.86 -7.10 -22.69
CA PRO A 542 -0.71 -7.76 -22.08
C PRO A 542 0.58 -7.66 -22.91
N ALA A 543 0.47 -7.37 -24.21
CA ALA A 543 1.63 -7.22 -25.10
C ALA A 543 2.25 -5.82 -25.03
N THR A 544 1.45 -4.79 -24.74
CA THR A 544 1.91 -3.39 -24.81
C THR A 544 1.91 -2.66 -23.47
N ILE A 545 1.27 -3.21 -22.42
CA ILE A 545 1.29 -2.57 -21.09
C ILE A 545 2.73 -2.36 -20.62
N ALA A 546 3.06 -1.09 -20.30
CA ALA A 546 4.42 -0.69 -19.96
C ALA A 546 4.47 0.62 -19.16
N ASP A 547 5.50 0.72 -18.29
CA ASP A 547 5.99 1.97 -17.76
C ASP A 547 6.90 2.65 -18.81
N LEU A 548 6.73 3.96 -18.99
CA LEU A 548 7.57 4.78 -19.87
C LEU A 548 8.49 5.71 -19.07
N ALA A 549 8.10 6.02 -17.84
CA ALA A 549 8.83 6.91 -16.94
C ALA A 549 10.22 6.36 -16.59
N THR A 550 11.25 7.20 -16.69
CA THR A 550 12.63 6.93 -16.24
C THR A 550 13.04 7.94 -15.17
N PHE A 551 14.21 7.79 -14.56
CA PHE A 551 14.72 8.77 -13.61
C PHE A 551 15.10 10.09 -14.30
N GLU A 552 15.50 10.04 -15.56
CA GLU A 552 15.86 11.21 -16.37
C GLU A 552 14.64 11.89 -16.99
N GLN A 553 13.59 11.12 -17.31
CA GLN A 553 12.34 11.58 -17.91
C GLN A 553 11.14 10.98 -17.17
N PRO A 554 10.86 11.45 -15.94
CA PRO A 554 9.87 10.81 -15.08
C PRO A 554 8.42 11.11 -15.47
N HIS A 555 8.14 12.26 -16.11
CA HIS A 555 6.78 12.74 -16.36
C HIS A 555 6.16 12.11 -17.62
N GLN A 556 6.13 10.77 -17.66
CA GLN A 556 5.55 10.00 -18.76
C GLN A 556 4.48 9.05 -18.23
N LEU A 557 3.24 9.22 -18.69
CA LEU A 557 2.14 8.31 -18.37
C LEU A 557 2.43 6.91 -18.90
N SER A 558 2.02 5.91 -18.16
CA SER A 558 2.05 4.51 -18.58
C SER A 558 1.09 4.25 -19.74
N VAL A 559 1.36 3.20 -20.50
CA VAL A 559 0.56 2.76 -21.64
C VAL A 559 0.01 1.34 -21.41
N GLY A 560 -0.97 0.95 -22.24
CA GLY A 560 -1.52 -0.40 -22.27
C GLY A 560 -2.79 -0.61 -21.44
N VAL A 561 -3.10 0.23 -20.45
CA VAL A 561 -4.43 0.26 -19.81
C VAL A 561 -5.39 0.95 -20.77
N ARG A 562 -6.25 0.16 -21.44
CA ARG A 562 -7.18 0.66 -22.44
C ARG A 562 -8.45 1.22 -21.83
N ASP A 563 -9.09 0.46 -20.94
CA ASP A 563 -10.31 0.88 -20.25
C ASP A 563 -10.17 0.58 -18.76
N MET A 564 -10.69 1.49 -17.94
CA MET A 564 -10.78 1.31 -16.49
C MET A 564 -12.14 1.78 -15.99
N PHE A 565 -12.78 0.95 -15.20
CA PHE A 565 -14.06 1.22 -14.56
C PHE A 565 -13.86 1.22 -13.05
N VAL A 566 -14.40 2.25 -12.39
CA VAL A 566 -14.43 2.36 -10.94
C VAL A 566 -15.90 2.43 -10.53
N ASN A 567 -16.33 1.52 -9.67
CA ASN A 567 -17.74 1.40 -9.29
C ASN A 567 -18.68 1.40 -10.52
N GLY A 568 -18.29 0.70 -11.59
CA GLY A 568 -19.05 0.58 -12.83
C GLY A 568 -18.99 1.78 -13.79
N VAL A 569 -18.39 2.89 -13.41
CA VAL A 569 -18.26 4.09 -14.24
C VAL A 569 -16.90 4.13 -14.93
N ALA A 570 -16.89 4.40 -16.22
CA ALA A 570 -15.65 4.49 -17.01
C ALA A 570 -14.82 5.72 -16.59
N VAL A 571 -13.63 5.49 -16.05
CA VAL A 571 -12.63 6.51 -15.69
C VAL A 571 -11.57 6.64 -16.79
N VAL A 572 -11.20 5.53 -17.43
CA VAL A 572 -10.35 5.52 -18.63
C VAL A 572 -11.10 4.82 -19.75
N ARG A 573 -11.08 5.40 -20.97
CA ARG A 573 -11.63 4.82 -22.20
C ARG A 573 -10.65 5.02 -23.34
N GLY A 574 -10.33 3.94 -24.05
CA GLY A 574 -9.39 4.00 -25.15
C GLY A 574 -8.03 4.60 -24.77
N GLY A 575 -7.56 4.37 -23.55
CA GLY A 575 -6.29 4.93 -23.05
C GLY A 575 -6.35 6.40 -22.64
N THR A 576 -7.54 7.00 -22.54
CA THR A 576 -7.71 8.42 -22.19
C THR A 576 -8.60 8.57 -20.96
N HIS A 577 -8.24 9.45 -20.03
CA HIS A 577 -9.04 9.77 -18.85
C HIS A 577 -10.33 10.51 -19.26
N THR A 578 -11.49 10.05 -18.77
CA THR A 578 -12.81 10.60 -19.14
C THR A 578 -13.21 11.84 -18.37
N GLY A 579 -12.52 12.18 -17.29
CA GLY A 579 -12.91 13.21 -16.32
C GLY A 579 -13.85 12.72 -15.23
N ALA A 580 -14.32 11.47 -15.27
CA ALA A 580 -15.23 10.92 -14.28
C ALA A 580 -14.56 10.73 -12.90
N LYS A 581 -15.35 10.92 -11.84
CA LYS A 581 -14.90 10.86 -10.44
C LYS A 581 -15.87 10.03 -9.59
N PRO A 582 -16.04 8.74 -9.90
CA PRO A 582 -17.00 7.86 -9.21
C PRO A 582 -16.44 7.24 -7.92
N GLY A 583 -15.26 7.64 -7.48
CA GLY A 583 -14.58 7.08 -6.31
C GLY A 583 -15.41 7.22 -5.04
N GLN A 584 -15.32 6.23 -4.20
CA GLN A 584 -16.00 6.13 -2.90
C GLN A 584 -14.99 5.96 -1.78
N VAL A 585 -15.41 6.27 -0.54
CA VAL A 585 -14.62 5.92 0.65
C VAL A 585 -14.66 4.41 0.85
N VAL A 586 -13.49 3.81 0.93
CA VAL A 586 -13.32 2.41 1.34
C VAL A 586 -12.91 2.38 2.80
N ARG A 587 -13.63 1.60 3.61
CA ARG A 587 -13.48 1.64 5.06
C ARG A 587 -13.00 0.31 5.60
N GLY A 588 -12.16 0.37 6.64
CA GLY A 588 -11.60 -0.78 7.32
C GLY A 588 -12.63 -1.57 8.14
N PRO A 589 -12.25 -2.75 8.66
CA PRO A 589 -13.16 -3.72 9.28
C PRO A 589 -13.82 -3.22 10.57
N GLY A 590 -13.21 -2.23 11.22
CA GLY A 590 -13.75 -1.61 12.43
C GLY A 590 -14.89 -0.61 12.21
N TYR A 591 -15.20 -0.26 10.95
CA TYR A 591 -16.18 0.77 10.63
C TYR A 591 -17.57 0.51 11.25
N ARG A 592 -18.12 1.57 11.82
CA ARG A 592 -19.50 1.59 12.32
C ARG A 592 -20.18 2.86 11.78
N PRO A 593 -21.25 2.74 10.96
CA PRO A 593 -21.98 3.85 10.35
C PRO A 593 -22.53 4.86 11.35
#